data_42ea71f9d1bef1a0e73b20c9d2865a13
#
_entry.id   42ea71f9d1bef1a0e73b20c9d2865a13
#
_cell.length_a   1.000
_cell.length_b   1.000
_cell.length_c   1.000
_cell.angle_alpha   90.00
_cell.angle_beta   90.00
_cell.angle_gamma   90.00
#
_symmetry.space_group_name_H-M   'P 1'
#
loop_
_entity.id
_entity.type
_entity.pdbx_description
1 polymer ?
#
loop_
_entity_poly.entity_id
_entity_poly.type
_entity_poly.pdbx_seq_one_letter_code
_entity_poly.pdbx_strand_id
1 'polypeptide(L)'
;MHRDIVYISDFFIDHLSGGAELNDNELIKLLQEKNYKVEKNQSHLVGLEFLVDNKDCFFIISNFCNLSSENKIWISENCNYIIYEHDHKYLKTGNPADYKNYKVPQSAIRNFFFYKEAEAVVVQSTFHKSIVENNLTLKNIFNISGNLWSSASLEKLRENCKKEKKDRCSILNSDIPHKNTAGAVTYCERNNLEYNLVNSSNYLEFLDKLGANQTFVFFPKTPETLSRVVVEARMMNMSVKTNALVGACEESWFKMKGEPLIDYMTQKKQEICDFVEKTVKSGAKIRSKGKKVSIISTFHDGSEHLEGFLEDTVKQTIFDECELIFVDAASTGPEESIISRYMEKYDNISYMRIEEKLKPTPCLNMAIKNASGKYITFGLIDDRRKDDCLEILLKGIENSSVELVYGDVLQTDKINETFTDNSSKGKLFEHSRNQFSKENMIKCLPGPMPLWKSSVHDKVGFFDQDNCNFADDWDMWLRMVAHGYKFKKIDDTVGLYYSGGRSFKNDNIEQKKEEAKIFFKYSYLFGENFNKFLPYFQQFAGEQNG
;
A
#
# COMPACT_ATOMS: atom_id res chain seq x y z
N MET A 1 9.97 6.79 31.09
CA MET A 1 10.28 8.11 30.50
C MET A 1 9.15 8.46 29.54
N HIS A 2 8.61 9.67 29.62
CA HIS A 2 7.70 10.16 28.58
C HIS A 2 8.52 10.33 27.29
N ARG A 3 8.05 9.74 26.20
CA ARG A 3 8.69 9.84 24.89
C ARG A 3 8.11 11.06 24.19
N ASP A 4 8.94 11.95 23.65
CA ASP A 4 8.46 13.08 22.85
C ASP A 4 7.74 12.56 21.60
N ILE A 5 6.74 13.30 21.12
CA ILE A 5 5.92 12.94 19.97
C ILE A 5 6.16 13.94 18.85
N VAL A 6 6.42 13.43 17.66
CA VAL A 6 6.41 14.21 16.41
C VAL A 6 5.10 13.92 15.69
N TYR A 7 4.28 14.96 15.46
CA TYR A 7 3.02 14.87 14.75
C TYR A 7 3.19 15.40 13.33
N ILE A 8 3.05 14.54 12.32
CA ILE A 8 3.19 14.90 10.90
C ILE A 8 1.82 14.90 10.24
N SER A 9 1.48 16.02 9.59
CA SER A 9 0.28 16.16 8.76
C SER A 9 0.53 17.12 7.59
N ASP A 10 -0.21 16.99 6.49
CA ASP A 10 -0.12 17.92 5.36
C ASP A 10 -0.53 19.34 5.78
N PHE A 11 -1.61 19.43 6.59
CA PHE A 11 -2.11 20.69 7.14
C PHE A 11 -2.47 20.53 8.62
N PHE A 12 -2.45 21.63 9.34
CA PHE A 12 -2.97 21.76 10.70
C PHE A 12 -4.09 22.83 10.72
N ILE A 13 -4.82 22.91 11.82
CA ILE A 13 -5.97 23.84 11.97
C ILE A 13 -5.59 25.31 11.70
N ASP A 14 -4.33 25.67 11.92
CA ASP A 14 -3.81 27.02 11.68
C ASP A 14 -3.75 27.35 10.17
N HIS A 15 -3.80 26.34 9.30
CA HIS A 15 -3.73 26.46 7.85
C HIS A 15 -5.07 26.17 7.17
N LEU A 16 -5.81 25.17 7.66
CA LEU A 16 -7.07 24.70 7.10
C LEU A 16 -7.99 24.16 8.21
N SER A 17 -9.26 24.53 8.17
CA SER A 17 -10.26 24.11 9.16
C SER A 17 -11.16 23.00 8.59
N GLY A 18 -10.58 21.83 8.34
CA GLY A 18 -11.29 20.63 7.88
C GLY A 18 -11.53 19.62 9.02
N GLY A 19 -12.25 18.55 8.69
CA GLY A 19 -12.58 17.51 9.67
C GLY A 19 -11.38 16.76 10.23
N ALA A 20 -10.38 16.50 9.41
CA ALA A 20 -9.11 15.85 9.80
C ALA A 20 -8.30 16.77 10.72
N GLU A 21 -8.14 18.03 10.34
CA GLU A 21 -7.35 19.02 11.10
C GLU A 21 -7.98 19.33 12.47
N LEU A 22 -9.33 19.37 12.55
CA LEU A 22 -10.04 19.49 13.82
C LEU A 22 -9.81 18.28 14.73
N ASN A 23 -9.81 17.07 14.16
CA ASN A 23 -9.53 15.84 14.90
C ASN A 23 -8.10 15.80 15.41
N ASP A 24 -7.12 16.09 14.53
CA ASP A 24 -5.69 16.08 14.84
C ASP A 24 -5.37 17.11 15.94
N ASN A 25 -5.92 18.31 15.82
CA ASN A 25 -5.73 19.35 16.82
C ASN A 25 -6.24 18.93 18.21
N GLU A 26 -7.37 18.22 18.25
CA GLU A 26 -7.90 17.74 19.53
C GLU A 26 -7.06 16.62 20.11
N LEU A 27 -6.56 15.67 19.28
CA LEU A 27 -5.64 14.62 19.71
C LEU A 27 -4.34 15.20 20.28
N ILE A 28 -3.77 16.19 19.59
CA ILE A 28 -2.55 16.89 20.04
C ILE A 28 -2.78 17.51 21.42
N LYS A 29 -3.89 18.23 21.63
CA LYS A 29 -4.24 18.84 22.93
C LYS A 29 -4.34 17.80 24.04
N LEU A 30 -5.05 16.70 23.78
CA LEU A 30 -5.23 15.62 24.75
C LEU A 30 -3.90 14.97 25.16
N LEU A 31 -2.98 14.80 24.20
CA LEU A 31 -1.65 14.28 24.48
C LEU A 31 -0.82 15.30 25.29
N GLN A 32 -0.93 16.59 24.98
CA GLN A 32 -0.27 17.66 25.75
C GLN A 32 -0.82 17.75 27.20
N GLU A 33 -2.13 17.58 27.39
CA GLU A 33 -2.76 17.51 28.72
C GLU A 33 -2.25 16.30 29.54
N LYS A 34 -1.80 15.24 28.87
CA LYS A 34 -1.13 14.08 29.48
C LYS A 34 0.39 14.27 29.63
N ASN A 35 0.89 15.50 29.48
CA ASN A 35 2.29 15.91 29.61
C ASN A 35 3.25 15.35 28.54
N TYR A 36 2.76 14.97 27.36
CA TYR A 36 3.62 14.73 26.22
C TYR A 36 4.05 16.06 25.58
N LYS A 37 5.32 16.18 25.22
CA LYS A 37 5.77 17.20 24.31
C LYS A 37 5.40 16.75 22.90
N VAL A 38 4.57 17.52 22.20
CA VAL A 38 4.13 17.24 20.84
C VAL A 38 4.62 18.33 19.90
N GLU A 39 5.51 17.97 18.98
CA GLU A 39 6.01 18.84 17.93
C GLU A 39 5.21 18.62 16.64
N LYS A 40 4.61 19.70 16.12
CA LYS A 40 3.85 19.66 14.85
C LYS A 40 4.78 19.95 13.68
N ASN A 41 4.74 19.13 12.62
CA ASN A 41 5.49 19.38 11.40
C ASN A 41 4.65 19.05 10.15
N GLN A 42 4.63 20.01 9.20
CA GLN A 42 3.95 19.77 7.92
C GLN A 42 4.74 18.76 7.08
N SER A 43 4.05 17.82 6.46
CA SER A 43 4.67 16.69 5.77
C SER A 43 5.65 17.10 4.65
N HIS A 44 5.40 18.20 3.94
CA HIS A 44 6.27 18.72 2.89
C HIS A 44 7.53 19.43 3.43
N LEU A 45 7.57 19.78 4.73
CA LEU A 45 8.73 20.40 5.40
C LEU A 45 9.64 19.37 6.08
N VAL A 46 9.20 18.11 6.17
CA VAL A 46 9.99 17.05 6.77
C VAL A 46 11.19 16.75 5.87
N GLY A 47 12.39 16.94 6.39
CA GLY A 47 13.66 16.60 5.76
C GLY A 47 14.37 15.46 6.50
N LEU A 48 15.38 14.87 5.87
CA LEU A 48 16.14 13.76 6.47
C LEU A 48 16.86 14.18 7.77
N GLU A 49 17.43 15.39 7.82
CA GLU A 49 18.09 15.92 9.01
C GLU A 49 17.12 15.97 10.20
N PHE A 50 15.91 16.53 9.98
CA PHE A 50 14.85 16.55 11.00
C PHE A 50 14.50 15.15 11.49
N LEU A 51 14.39 14.17 10.60
CA LEU A 51 14.07 12.79 10.96
C LEU A 51 15.19 12.15 11.80
N VAL A 52 16.45 12.36 11.45
CA VAL A 52 17.63 11.86 12.18
C VAL A 52 17.66 12.44 13.59
N ASP A 53 17.43 13.73 13.75
CA ASP A 53 17.43 14.41 15.05
C ASP A 53 16.28 13.93 15.96
N ASN A 54 15.16 13.51 15.38
CA ASN A 54 13.97 13.08 16.10
C ASN A 54 13.74 11.55 16.10
N LYS A 55 14.71 10.72 15.68
CA LYS A 55 14.55 9.26 15.52
C LYS A 55 14.07 8.53 16.78
N ASP A 56 14.37 9.06 17.96
CA ASP A 56 14.00 8.47 19.25
C ASP A 56 12.60 8.92 19.71
N CYS A 57 11.98 9.87 19.02
CA CYS A 57 10.59 10.29 19.23
C CYS A 57 9.61 9.21 18.73
N PHE A 58 8.37 9.32 19.16
CA PHE A 58 7.27 8.54 18.59
C PHE A 58 6.56 9.40 17.53
N PHE A 59 6.32 8.83 16.34
CA PHE A 59 5.69 9.57 15.26
C PHE A 59 4.20 9.24 15.16
N ILE A 60 3.36 10.27 15.11
CA ILE A 60 1.96 10.15 14.72
C ILE A 60 1.81 10.80 13.34
N ILE A 61 1.47 9.98 12.36
CA ILE A 61 1.40 10.40 10.97
C ILE A 61 -0.07 10.38 10.53
N SER A 62 -0.61 11.55 10.29
CA SER A 62 -2.00 11.74 9.91
C SER A 62 -2.14 11.87 8.38
N ASN A 63 -2.26 13.08 7.84
CA ASN A 63 -2.23 13.30 6.41
C ASN A 63 -0.78 13.40 5.93
N PHE A 64 -0.41 12.59 4.92
CA PHE A 64 0.98 12.47 4.47
C PHE A 64 1.13 12.41 2.94
N CYS A 65 0.21 13.02 2.20
CA CYS A 65 0.27 13.04 0.74
C CYS A 65 1.55 13.72 0.23
N ASN A 66 2.02 14.76 0.95
CA ASN A 66 3.20 15.54 0.61
C ASN A 66 4.49 15.03 1.28
N LEU A 67 4.45 13.96 2.07
CA LEU A 67 5.65 13.32 2.62
C LEU A 67 6.38 12.55 1.52
N SER A 68 7.67 12.80 1.33
CA SER A 68 8.46 12.16 0.27
C SER A 68 8.55 10.64 0.46
N SER A 69 8.76 9.91 -0.64
CA SER A 69 8.92 8.45 -0.57
C SER A 69 10.15 8.07 0.24
N GLU A 70 11.23 8.83 0.11
CA GLU A 70 12.49 8.63 0.83
C GLU A 70 12.28 8.78 2.35
N ASN A 71 11.52 9.78 2.77
CA ASN A 71 11.21 10.02 4.18
C ASN A 71 10.29 8.93 4.75
N LYS A 72 9.29 8.46 3.98
CA LYS A 72 8.45 7.31 4.38
C LYS A 72 9.29 6.06 4.62
N ILE A 73 10.20 5.76 3.71
CA ILE A 73 11.12 4.62 3.84
C ILE A 73 11.98 4.80 5.09
N TRP A 74 12.59 5.96 5.26
CA TRP A 74 13.46 6.21 6.41
C TRP A 74 12.70 6.08 7.74
N ILE A 75 11.48 6.66 7.85
CA ILE A 75 10.61 6.52 9.01
C ILE A 75 10.28 5.05 9.26
N SER A 76 9.89 4.32 8.22
CA SER A 76 9.52 2.92 8.34
C SER A 76 10.69 2.03 8.78
N GLU A 77 11.92 2.39 8.44
CA GLU A 77 13.13 1.66 8.84
C GLU A 77 13.66 2.06 10.24
N ASN A 78 13.44 3.30 10.69
CA ASN A 78 14.17 3.86 11.82
C ASN A 78 13.29 4.36 12.98
N CYS A 79 11.99 4.61 12.79
CA CYS A 79 11.13 5.24 13.79
C CYS A 79 9.98 4.31 14.22
N ASN A 80 9.52 4.51 15.47
CA ASN A 80 8.23 3.95 15.89
C ASN A 80 7.13 4.94 15.56
N TYR A 81 6.08 4.48 14.88
CA TYR A 81 5.03 5.35 14.41
C TYR A 81 3.68 4.65 14.27
N ILE A 82 2.62 5.46 14.32
CA ILE A 82 1.28 5.07 13.88
C ILE A 82 0.86 5.92 12.68
N ILE A 83 -0.01 5.35 11.86
CA ILE A 83 -0.76 6.09 10.85
C ILE A 83 -2.16 6.33 11.39
N TYR A 84 -2.53 7.61 11.59
CA TYR A 84 -3.90 8.00 11.92
C TYR A 84 -4.63 8.35 10.62
N GLU A 85 -5.27 7.34 10.03
CA GLU A 85 -5.79 7.44 8.67
C GLU A 85 -7.14 8.18 8.62
N HIS A 86 -7.19 9.24 7.83
CA HIS A 86 -8.41 10.01 7.59
C HIS A 86 -9.10 9.66 6.26
N ASP A 87 -8.34 9.12 5.29
CA ASP A 87 -8.81 8.87 3.93
C ASP A 87 -8.41 7.45 3.47
N HIS A 88 -7.89 7.34 2.24
CA HIS A 88 -7.41 6.09 1.63
C HIS A 88 -6.08 6.32 0.90
N LYS A 89 -5.03 6.78 1.63
CA LYS A 89 -3.72 7.17 1.07
C LYS A 89 -2.87 5.98 0.60
N TYR A 90 -3.33 4.76 0.84
CA TYR A 90 -2.76 3.55 0.25
C TYR A 90 -3.17 3.36 -1.22
N LEU A 91 -3.93 4.26 -1.80
CA LEU A 91 -4.51 4.18 -3.13
C LEU A 91 -4.07 5.35 -3.98
N LYS A 92 -3.64 5.08 -5.24
CA LYS A 92 -3.14 6.10 -6.17
C LYS A 92 -4.14 7.25 -6.39
N THR A 93 -5.44 6.96 -6.50
CA THR A 93 -6.49 7.98 -6.73
C THR A 93 -7.09 8.53 -5.42
N GLY A 94 -6.81 7.92 -4.29
CA GLY A 94 -7.44 8.22 -3.00
C GLY A 94 -8.93 7.86 -2.92
N ASN A 95 -9.52 7.33 -4.00
CA ASN A 95 -10.95 7.01 -4.06
C ASN A 95 -11.23 5.52 -4.35
N PRO A 96 -11.53 4.70 -3.35
CA PRO A 96 -11.86 3.29 -3.56
C PRO A 96 -13.20 3.07 -4.29
N ALA A 97 -14.10 4.06 -4.33
CA ALA A 97 -15.37 3.93 -5.05
C ALA A 97 -15.21 3.89 -6.59
N ASP A 98 -14.04 4.23 -7.11
CA ASP A 98 -13.72 4.07 -8.53
C ASP A 98 -13.63 2.58 -8.93
N TYR A 99 -13.61 1.67 -7.95
CA TYR A 99 -13.46 0.24 -8.15
C TYR A 99 -14.65 -0.56 -7.60
N LYS A 100 -15.03 -1.60 -8.35
CA LYS A 100 -16.14 -2.48 -7.96
C LYS A 100 -15.90 -3.08 -6.56
N ASN A 101 -16.90 -2.97 -5.69
CA ASN A 101 -16.83 -3.45 -4.30
C ASN A 101 -15.63 -2.88 -3.51
N TYR A 102 -15.15 -1.70 -3.87
CA TYR A 102 -13.97 -1.05 -3.27
C TYR A 102 -12.68 -1.89 -3.39
N LYS A 103 -12.64 -2.89 -4.28
CA LYS A 103 -11.46 -3.75 -4.50
C LYS A 103 -10.53 -3.12 -5.52
N VAL A 104 -9.39 -2.66 -5.03
CA VAL A 104 -8.39 -1.92 -5.81
C VAL A 104 -7.43 -2.90 -6.49
N PRO A 105 -7.09 -2.72 -7.78
CA PRO A 105 -6.04 -3.49 -8.42
C PRO A 105 -4.72 -3.40 -7.67
N GLN A 106 -3.96 -4.49 -7.60
CA GLN A 106 -2.70 -4.53 -6.86
C GLN A 106 -1.69 -3.49 -7.39
N SER A 107 -1.68 -3.27 -8.69
CA SER A 107 -0.85 -2.25 -9.35
C SER A 107 -1.22 -0.80 -8.97
N ALA A 108 -2.38 -0.56 -8.36
CA ALA A 108 -2.80 0.75 -7.89
C ALA A 108 -2.58 0.96 -6.37
N ILE A 109 -2.19 -0.08 -5.63
CA ILE A 109 -1.81 0.02 -4.21
C ILE A 109 -0.52 0.85 -4.08
N ARG A 110 -0.47 1.70 -3.07
CA ARG A 110 0.65 2.60 -2.74
C ARG A 110 0.94 2.53 -1.24
N ASN A 111 2.12 2.94 -0.86
CA ASN A 111 2.54 3.05 0.55
C ASN A 111 2.38 1.75 1.37
N PHE A 112 2.33 0.56 0.73
CA PHE A 112 1.99 -0.69 1.42
C PHE A 112 2.94 -0.99 2.59
N PHE A 113 4.27 -0.88 2.38
CA PHE A 113 5.24 -1.15 3.42
C PHE A 113 5.19 -0.09 4.52
N PHE A 114 4.89 1.16 4.19
CA PHE A 114 4.67 2.22 5.17
C PHE A 114 3.49 1.92 6.09
N TYR A 115 2.39 1.37 5.57
CA TYR A 115 1.26 0.90 6.39
C TYR A 115 1.60 -0.39 7.17
N LYS A 116 2.31 -1.32 6.55
CA LYS A 116 2.68 -2.60 7.16
C LYS A 116 3.59 -2.42 8.37
N GLU A 117 4.56 -1.52 8.28
CA GLU A 117 5.56 -1.29 9.32
C GLU A 117 5.08 -0.37 10.44
N ALA A 118 3.93 0.29 10.32
CA ALA A 118 3.34 1.07 11.40
C ALA A 118 2.97 0.18 12.60
N GLU A 119 3.13 0.70 13.83
CA GLU A 119 2.68 0.02 15.06
C GLU A 119 1.15 -0.18 15.05
N ALA A 120 0.43 0.80 14.50
CA ALA A 120 -0.99 0.75 14.28
C ALA A 120 -1.39 1.63 13.09
N VAL A 121 -2.36 1.16 12.32
CA VAL A 121 -3.13 1.96 11.37
C VAL A 121 -4.50 2.22 11.99
N VAL A 122 -4.73 3.45 12.41
CA VAL A 122 -5.95 3.86 13.11
C VAL A 122 -6.97 4.31 12.10
N VAL A 123 -8.09 3.62 12.01
CA VAL A 123 -9.21 3.91 11.11
C VAL A 123 -10.46 4.29 11.90
N GLN A 124 -11.35 5.10 11.31
CA GLN A 124 -12.38 5.84 12.04
C GLN A 124 -13.72 5.12 12.17
N SER A 125 -13.97 4.10 11.34
CA SER A 125 -15.24 3.35 11.35
C SER A 125 -15.07 1.92 10.87
N THR A 126 -16.09 1.09 11.12
CA THR A 126 -16.18 -0.28 10.61
C THR A 126 -16.14 -0.31 9.08
N PHE A 127 -16.84 0.59 8.42
CA PHE A 127 -16.81 0.76 6.97
C PHE A 127 -15.39 1.08 6.47
N HIS A 128 -14.73 2.06 7.10
CA HIS A 128 -13.34 2.41 6.78
C HIS A 128 -12.41 1.21 6.93
N LYS A 129 -12.51 0.51 8.09
CA LYS A 129 -11.72 -0.69 8.35
C LYS A 129 -11.92 -1.76 7.27
N SER A 130 -13.17 -2.06 6.92
CA SER A 130 -13.49 -3.10 5.94
C SER A 130 -12.87 -2.81 4.56
N ILE A 131 -12.91 -1.54 4.12
CA ILE A 131 -12.29 -1.13 2.86
C ILE A 131 -10.77 -1.25 2.92
N VAL A 132 -10.12 -0.82 4.01
CA VAL A 132 -8.66 -0.90 4.16
C VAL A 132 -8.20 -2.36 4.23
N GLU A 133 -8.84 -3.20 5.05
CA GLU A 133 -8.51 -4.62 5.19
C GLU A 133 -8.71 -5.40 3.87
N ASN A 134 -9.77 -5.11 3.12
CA ASN A 134 -10.03 -5.73 1.83
C ASN A 134 -8.90 -5.48 0.80
N ASN A 135 -8.15 -4.40 0.96
CA ASN A 135 -7.09 -4.01 0.02
C ASN A 135 -5.68 -4.31 0.52
N LEU A 136 -5.40 -4.09 1.81
CA LEU A 136 -4.04 -4.21 2.35
C LEU A 136 -3.78 -5.56 3.01
N THR A 137 -4.79 -6.23 3.56
CA THR A 137 -4.67 -7.53 4.26
C THR A 137 -3.64 -7.48 5.41
N LEU A 138 -3.64 -6.39 6.20
CA LEU A 138 -2.74 -6.16 7.32
C LEU A 138 -3.40 -6.51 8.66
N LYS A 139 -2.58 -6.87 9.67
CA LYS A 139 -3.05 -7.23 11.02
C LYS A 139 -3.06 -6.06 12.00
N ASN A 140 -2.41 -4.95 11.67
CA ASN A 140 -2.23 -3.77 12.52
C ASN A 140 -3.29 -2.67 12.28
N ILE A 141 -4.48 -3.01 11.76
CA ILE A 141 -5.57 -2.07 11.48
C ILE A 141 -6.56 -2.06 12.65
N PHE A 142 -6.70 -0.90 13.29
CA PHE A 142 -7.54 -0.72 14.49
C PHE A 142 -8.65 0.30 14.23
N ASN A 143 -9.90 -0.14 14.38
CA ASN A 143 -11.06 0.75 14.31
C ASN A 143 -11.29 1.44 15.67
N ILE A 144 -11.27 2.77 15.67
CA ILE A 144 -11.59 3.57 16.87
C ILE A 144 -13.09 3.89 16.98
N SER A 145 -13.88 3.59 15.94
CA SER A 145 -15.34 3.76 15.92
C SER A 145 -15.79 5.16 16.38
N GLY A 146 -15.14 6.20 15.86
CA GLY A 146 -15.42 7.58 16.27
C GLY A 146 -14.42 8.60 15.79
N ASN A 147 -14.52 9.79 16.35
CA ASN A 147 -13.67 10.94 16.07
C ASN A 147 -13.56 11.80 17.34
N LEU A 148 -12.76 12.87 17.30
CA LEU A 148 -12.51 13.76 18.43
C LEU A 148 -13.18 15.11 18.21
N TRP A 149 -13.91 15.59 19.21
CA TRP A 149 -14.50 16.93 19.25
C TRP A 149 -13.96 17.69 20.47
N SER A 150 -13.66 18.98 20.30
CA SER A 150 -13.26 19.84 21.40
C SER A 150 -14.40 20.02 22.39
N SER A 151 -14.09 20.34 23.64
CA SER A 151 -15.10 20.62 24.67
C SER A 151 -16.05 21.75 24.23
N ALA A 152 -15.51 22.83 23.62
CA ALA A 152 -16.31 23.91 23.07
C ALA A 152 -17.27 23.44 21.96
N SER A 153 -16.82 22.52 21.10
CA SER A 153 -17.65 21.95 20.02
C SER A 153 -18.77 21.07 20.61
N LEU A 154 -18.45 20.23 21.60
CA LEU A 154 -19.45 19.37 22.26
C LEU A 154 -20.51 20.22 23.02
N GLU A 155 -20.09 21.32 23.64
CA GLU A 155 -20.98 22.26 24.29
C GLU A 155 -21.92 22.94 23.30
N LYS A 156 -21.38 23.43 22.17
CA LYS A 156 -22.16 24.00 21.07
C LYS A 156 -23.15 23.01 20.46
N LEU A 157 -22.75 21.75 20.25
CA LEU A 157 -23.62 20.68 19.77
C LEU A 157 -24.76 20.41 20.76
N ARG A 158 -24.47 20.44 22.06
CA ARG A 158 -25.45 20.27 23.15
C ARG A 158 -26.45 21.45 23.24
N GLU A 159 -25.99 22.68 23.05
CA GLU A 159 -26.85 23.86 22.91
C GLU A 159 -27.79 23.70 21.71
N ASN A 160 -27.22 23.36 20.54
CA ASN A 160 -28.00 23.23 19.30
C ASN A 160 -28.93 22.00 19.31
N CYS A 161 -28.63 20.96 20.09
CA CYS A 161 -29.53 19.82 20.30
C CYS A 161 -30.88 20.25 20.93
N LYS A 162 -30.85 21.23 21.83
CA LYS A 162 -32.02 21.71 22.60
C LYS A 162 -32.84 22.75 21.86
N LYS A 163 -32.29 23.38 20.83
CA LYS A 163 -32.99 24.43 20.07
C LYS A 163 -34.13 23.84 19.23
N GLU A 164 -35.22 24.60 19.14
CA GLU A 164 -36.28 24.33 18.19
C GLU A 164 -35.75 24.41 16.76
N LYS A 165 -36.15 23.46 15.91
CA LYS A 165 -35.66 23.32 14.54
C LYS A 165 -36.78 23.62 13.55
N LYS A 166 -36.40 24.32 12.48
CA LYS A 166 -37.30 24.59 11.34
C LYS A 166 -37.56 23.30 10.58
N ASP A 167 -38.76 23.13 10.07
CA ASP A 167 -39.10 22.02 9.15
C ASP A 167 -38.53 22.26 7.76
N ARG A 168 -37.22 22.16 7.69
CA ARG A 168 -36.41 22.35 6.48
C ARG A 168 -35.21 21.37 6.49
N CYS A 169 -34.55 21.31 5.36
CA CYS A 169 -33.28 20.57 5.20
C CYS A 169 -32.07 21.51 5.28
N SER A 170 -31.02 21.08 5.95
CA SER A 170 -29.67 21.64 5.81
C SER A 170 -28.89 20.83 4.77
N ILE A 171 -28.21 21.51 3.85
CA ILE A 171 -27.34 20.92 2.83
C ILE A 171 -25.96 21.55 2.97
N LEU A 172 -24.90 20.73 3.05
CA LEU A 172 -23.53 21.24 3.05
C LEU A 172 -23.23 21.94 1.72
N ASN A 173 -22.95 23.24 1.76
CA ASN A 173 -22.49 24.00 0.60
C ASN A 173 -20.97 23.89 0.49
N SER A 174 -20.51 23.10 -0.46
CA SER A 174 -19.08 22.81 -0.67
C SER A 174 -18.74 22.84 -2.16
N ASP A 175 -17.62 23.48 -2.50
CA ASP A 175 -17.07 23.49 -3.84
C ASP A 175 -16.32 22.20 -4.18
N ILE A 176 -16.12 21.31 -3.18
CA ILE A 176 -15.44 20.02 -3.35
C ILE A 176 -16.39 19.05 -4.08
N PRO A 177 -16.07 18.60 -5.30
CA PRO A 177 -17.00 17.85 -6.15
C PRO A 177 -17.55 16.56 -5.52
N HIS A 178 -16.74 15.87 -4.73
CA HIS A 178 -17.14 14.61 -4.11
C HIS A 178 -18.09 14.80 -2.90
N LYS A 179 -18.21 16.00 -2.33
CA LYS A 179 -19.24 16.30 -1.31
C LYS A 179 -20.65 16.40 -1.92
N ASN A 180 -20.75 16.61 -3.24
CA ASN A 180 -21.98 16.48 -4.03
C ASN A 180 -23.15 17.34 -3.58
N THR A 181 -22.91 18.62 -3.28
CA THR A 181 -23.95 19.60 -2.91
C THR A 181 -25.11 19.57 -3.92
N ALA A 182 -24.83 19.55 -5.24
CA ALA A 182 -25.86 19.51 -6.28
C ALA A 182 -26.79 18.29 -6.19
N GLY A 183 -26.25 17.12 -5.83
CA GLY A 183 -27.07 15.90 -5.65
C GLY A 183 -28.03 16.01 -4.46
N ALA A 184 -27.61 16.66 -3.36
CA ALA A 184 -28.46 16.92 -2.20
C ALA A 184 -29.55 17.96 -2.52
N VAL A 185 -29.21 19.00 -3.28
CA VAL A 185 -30.20 20.00 -3.77
C VAL A 185 -31.25 19.31 -4.65
N THR A 186 -30.83 18.55 -5.67
CA THR A 186 -31.73 17.81 -6.56
C THR A 186 -32.66 16.87 -5.78
N TYR A 187 -32.18 16.23 -4.72
CA TYR A 187 -33.01 15.38 -3.87
C TYR A 187 -34.11 16.21 -3.17
N CYS A 188 -33.76 17.35 -2.58
CA CYS A 188 -34.76 18.22 -1.92
C CYS A 188 -35.80 18.76 -2.91
N GLU A 189 -35.38 19.22 -4.10
CA GLU A 189 -36.28 19.74 -5.12
C GLU A 189 -37.27 18.66 -5.63
N ARG A 190 -36.78 17.45 -5.92
CA ARG A 190 -37.64 16.32 -6.35
C ARG A 190 -38.64 15.87 -5.30
N ASN A 191 -38.37 16.10 -4.03
CA ASN A 191 -39.24 15.74 -2.92
C ASN A 191 -40.02 16.94 -2.37
N ASN A 192 -39.97 18.11 -3.01
CA ASN A 192 -40.61 19.36 -2.55
C ASN A 192 -40.24 19.74 -1.12
N LEU A 193 -38.95 19.54 -0.74
CA LEU A 193 -38.45 19.88 0.60
C LEU A 193 -37.76 21.25 0.55
N GLU A 194 -38.15 22.14 1.48
CA GLU A 194 -37.44 23.39 1.68
C GLU A 194 -36.01 23.11 2.25
N TYR A 195 -35.02 23.86 1.78
CA TYR A 195 -33.64 23.66 2.23
C TYR A 195 -32.87 24.98 2.40
N ASN A 196 -31.80 24.91 3.20
CA ASN A 196 -30.80 25.96 3.31
C ASN A 196 -29.43 25.36 2.96
N LEU A 197 -28.65 26.07 2.12
CA LEU A 197 -27.25 25.79 1.91
C LEU A 197 -26.43 26.32 3.08
N VAL A 198 -25.59 25.48 3.68
CA VAL A 198 -24.86 25.77 4.91
C VAL A 198 -23.36 25.75 4.65
N ASN A 199 -22.70 26.88 4.93
CA ASN A 199 -21.26 27.00 5.03
C ASN A 199 -20.89 28.09 6.06
N SER A 200 -19.69 28.04 6.59
CA SER A 200 -19.06 29.11 7.36
C SER A 200 -17.57 28.83 7.50
N SER A 201 -16.74 29.85 7.53
CA SER A 201 -15.33 29.78 7.89
C SER A 201 -15.11 29.58 9.40
N ASN A 202 -16.10 29.98 10.23
CA ASN A 202 -16.12 29.72 11.66
C ASN A 202 -16.87 28.41 11.94
N TYR A 203 -16.18 27.46 12.53
CA TYR A 203 -16.74 26.13 12.77
C TYR A 203 -17.93 26.13 13.74
N LEU A 204 -17.92 26.92 14.82
CA LEU A 204 -19.04 26.99 15.76
C LEU A 204 -20.26 27.64 15.12
N GLU A 205 -20.07 28.68 14.29
CA GLU A 205 -21.13 29.27 13.49
C GLU A 205 -21.67 28.29 12.44
N PHE A 206 -20.79 27.48 11.83
CA PHE A 206 -21.22 26.40 10.96
C PHE A 206 -22.17 25.43 11.66
N LEU A 207 -21.85 25.02 12.89
CA LEU A 207 -22.73 24.14 13.69
C LEU A 207 -24.10 24.80 14.00
N ASP A 208 -24.15 26.12 14.27
CA ASP A 208 -25.39 26.84 14.45
C ASP A 208 -26.25 26.81 13.18
N LYS A 209 -25.67 27.11 12.04
CA LYS A 209 -26.35 27.08 10.73
C LYS A 209 -26.81 25.67 10.36
N LEU A 210 -25.97 24.67 10.57
CA LEU A 210 -26.27 23.26 10.28
C LEU A 210 -27.46 22.80 11.14
N GLY A 211 -27.42 23.06 12.45
CA GLY A 211 -28.39 22.60 13.44
C GLY A 211 -29.70 23.34 13.44
N ALA A 212 -29.91 24.39 12.62
CA ALA A 212 -31.13 25.20 12.59
C ALA A 212 -32.35 24.47 11.99
N ASN A 213 -32.15 23.38 11.26
CA ASN A 213 -33.20 22.65 10.54
C ASN A 213 -33.35 21.22 11.08
N GLN A 214 -34.48 20.56 10.78
CA GLN A 214 -34.79 19.23 11.29
C GLN A 214 -34.02 18.10 10.58
N THR A 215 -33.67 18.30 9.30
CA THR A 215 -33.07 17.25 8.47
C THR A 215 -31.77 17.72 7.87
N PHE A 216 -30.74 16.87 7.89
CA PHE A 216 -29.51 17.04 7.13
C PHE A 216 -29.51 16.10 5.92
N VAL A 217 -29.23 16.65 4.72
CA VAL A 217 -29.17 15.89 3.45
C VAL A 217 -27.76 15.94 2.92
N PHE A 218 -27.16 14.75 2.77
CA PHE A 218 -25.76 14.63 2.33
C PHE A 218 -25.54 13.31 1.56
N PHE A 219 -25.18 13.39 0.29
CA PHE A 219 -24.95 12.24 -0.60
C PHE A 219 -23.55 12.28 -1.22
N PRO A 220 -22.48 11.97 -0.46
CA PRO A 220 -21.13 12.01 -1.01
C PRO A 220 -20.96 11.05 -2.19
N LYS A 221 -19.97 11.34 -3.08
CA LYS A 221 -19.59 10.50 -4.22
C LYS A 221 -18.40 9.61 -3.92
N THR A 222 -17.69 9.88 -2.82
CA THR A 222 -16.57 9.07 -2.35
C THR A 222 -16.87 8.51 -0.96
N PRO A 223 -16.30 7.37 -0.57
CA PRO A 223 -16.40 6.87 0.79
C PRO A 223 -15.90 7.90 1.81
N GLU A 224 -16.80 8.35 2.68
CA GLU A 224 -16.49 9.14 3.86
C GLU A 224 -16.09 8.18 4.98
N THR A 225 -14.88 8.25 5.46
CA THR A 225 -14.32 7.31 6.44
C THR A 225 -15.10 7.26 7.75
N LEU A 226 -15.68 8.40 8.17
CA LEU A 226 -16.69 8.53 9.22
C LEU A 226 -17.78 9.54 8.81
N SER A 227 -17.38 10.72 8.34
CA SER A 227 -18.16 11.92 8.09
C SER A 227 -18.59 12.66 9.36
N ARG A 228 -17.69 13.51 9.89
CA ARG A 228 -17.96 14.33 11.09
C ARG A 228 -19.30 15.07 11.01
N VAL A 229 -19.59 15.72 9.87
CA VAL A 229 -20.80 16.52 9.68
C VAL A 229 -22.09 15.70 9.84
N VAL A 230 -22.08 14.42 9.43
CA VAL A 230 -23.22 13.52 9.63
C VAL A 230 -23.41 13.18 11.10
N VAL A 231 -22.30 12.93 11.81
CA VAL A 231 -22.33 12.68 13.27
C VAL A 231 -22.80 13.92 14.03
N GLU A 232 -22.31 15.10 13.66
CA GLU A 232 -22.70 16.40 14.24
C GLU A 232 -24.19 16.69 14.05
N ALA A 233 -24.73 16.42 12.86
CA ALA A 233 -26.16 16.52 12.63
C ALA A 233 -26.95 15.58 13.56
N ARG A 234 -26.49 14.33 13.72
CA ARG A 234 -27.13 13.39 14.67
C ARG A 234 -27.00 13.84 16.12
N MET A 235 -25.85 14.38 16.54
CA MET A 235 -25.65 14.95 17.88
C MET A 235 -26.61 16.13 18.14
N MET A 236 -26.89 16.91 17.12
CA MET A 236 -27.88 18.01 17.23
C MET A 236 -29.33 17.55 17.10
N ASN A 237 -29.61 16.24 17.24
CA ASN A 237 -30.95 15.65 17.19
C ASN A 237 -31.64 15.75 15.80
N MET A 238 -30.89 15.97 14.73
CA MET A 238 -31.42 16.03 13.36
C MET A 238 -31.66 14.63 12.78
N SER A 239 -32.61 14.55 11.84
CA SER A 239 -32.70 13.42 10.91
C SER A 239 -31.61 13.55 9.85
N VAL A 240 -31.11 12.42 9.35
CA VAL A 240 -30.10 12.40 8.29
C VAL A 240 -30.61 11.60 7.10
N LYS A 241 -30.50 12.17 5.91
CA LYS A 241 -30.71 11.51 4.61
C LYS A 241 -29.37 11.41 3.90
N THR A 242 -28.88 10.18 3.71
CA THR A 242 -27.58 9.94 3.11
C THR A 242 -27.57 8.64 2.31
N ASN A 243 -26.46 8.32 1.68
CA ASN A 243 -26.22 7.07 0.93
C ASN A 243 -25.27 6.12 1.70
N ALA A 244 -24.98 4.96 1.12
CA ALA A 244 -24.12 3.93 1.73
C ALA A 244 -22.61 4.29 1.76
N LEU A 245 -22.22 5.50 1.36
CA LEU A 245 -20.82 5.94 1.35
C LEU A 245 -20.40 6.68 2.63
N VAL A 246 -21.19 6.61 3.69
CA VAL A 246 -20.91 7.30 4.97
C VAL A 246 -20.59 6.28 6.05
N GLY A 247 -19.33 6.24 6.49
CA GLY A 247 -18.84 5.24 7.44
C GLY A 247 -19.55 5.26 8.80
N ALA A 248 -19.97 6.42 9.29
CA ALA A 248 -20.73 6.49 10.53
C ALA A 248 -22.02 5.67 10.50
N CYS A 249 -22.63 5.46 9.33
CA CYS A 249 -23.88 4.72 9.21
C CYS A 249 -23.77 3.22 9.54
N GLU A 250 -22.57 2.65 9.45
CA GLU A 250 -22.30 1.25 9.80
C GLU A 250 -21.97 1.06 11.29
N GLU A 251 -21.81 2.14 12.04
CA GLU A 251 -21.51 2.05 13.46
C GLU A 251 -22.75 1.75 14.29
N SER A 252 -22.60 0.89 15.30
CA SER A 252 -23.71 0.48 16.19
C SER A 252 -24.37 1.68 16.92
N TRP A 253 -23.56 2.67 17.27
CA TRP A 253 -24.00 3.89 17.94
C TRP A 253 -24.72 4.87 16.99
N PHE A 254 -24.69 4.69 15.68
CA PHE A 254 -25.36 5.61 14.74
C PHE A 254 -26.89 5.70 14.93
N LYS A 255 -27.49 4.70 15.56
CA LYS A 255 -28.92 4.75 15.95
C LYS A 255 -29.20 5.79 17.02
N MET A 256 -28.20 6.17 17.83
CA MET A 256 -28.33 7.23 18.82
C MET A 256 -28.43 8.60 18.15
N LYS A 257 -29.00 9.56 18.83
CA LYS A 257 -29.04 10.99 18.44
C LYS A 257 -29.18 11.87 19.64
N GLY A 258 -28.91 13.17 19.49
CA GLY A 258 -29.01 14.14 20.56
C GLY A 258 -28.01 13.90 21.71
N GLU A 259 -28.42 14.23 22.93
CA GLU A 259 -27.56 14.14 24.11
C GLU A 259 -26.94 12.77 24.35
N PRO A 260 -27.64 11.63 24.20
CA PRO A 260 -27.02 10.31 24.35
C PRO A 260 -25.86 10.06 23.40
N LEU A 261 -25.91 10.58 22.16
CA LEU A 261 -24.81 10.45 21.23
C LEU A 261 -23.65 11.39 21.60
N ILE A 262 -23.94 12.60 22.09
CA ILE A 262 -22.91 13.53 22.56
C ILE A 262 -22.14 12.92 23.75
N ASP A 263 -22.87 12.33 24.70
CA ASP A 263 -22.26 11.68 25.87
C ASP A 263 -21.40 10.48 25.45
N TYR A 264 -21.91 9.67 24.53
CA TYR A 264 -21.14 8.54 23.96
C TYR A 264 -19.84 9.02 23.29
N MET A 265 -19.88 10.06 22.46
CA MET A 265 -18.68 10.59 21.80
C MET A 265 -17.73 11.30 22.77
N THR A 266 -18.26 11.85 23.87
CA THR A 266 -17.43 12.40 24.96
C THR A 266 -16.61 11.30 25.64
N GLN A 267 -17.23 10.15 25.93
CA GLN A 267 -16.54 8.97 26.45
C GLN A 267 -15.54 8.41 25.42
N LYS A 268 -15.97 8.29 24.15
CA LYS A 268 -15.16 7.80 23.05
C LYS A 268 -13.88 8.61 22.84
N LYS A 269 -13.94 9.92 23.05
CA LYS A 269 -12.78 10.82 23.03
C LYS A 269 -11.66 10.33 23.98
N GLN A 270 -12.01 9.93 25.21
CA GLN A 270 -11.06 9.42 26.17
C GLN A 270 -10.50 8.06 25.74
N GLU A 271 -11.36 7.15 25.27
CA GLU A 271 -10.96 5.83 24.78
C GLU A 271 -9.97 5.92 23.62
N ILE A 272 -10.20 6.85 22.66
CA ILE A 272 -9.29 7.08 21.52
C ILE A 272 -7.93 7.60 22.02
N CYS A 273 -7.93 8.58 22.91
CA CYS A 273 -6.70 9.12 23.48
C CYS A 273 -5.91 8.06 24.25
N ASP A 274 -6.58 7.23 25.05
CA ASP A 274 -5.96 6.16 25.81
C ASP A 274 -5.39 5.07 24.91
N PHE A 275 -6.07 4.74 23.79
CA PHE A 275 -5.54 3.82 22.77
C PHE A 275 -4.25 4.34 22.16
N VAL A 276 -4.23 5.61 21.72
CA VAL A 276 -3.02 6.23 21.15
C VAL A 276 -1.92 6.28 22.19
N GLU A 277 -2.19 6.74 23.41
CA GLU A 277 -1.23 6.80 24.50
C GLU A 277 -0.62 5.41 24.83
N LYS A 278 -1.47 4.39 24.91
CA LYS A 278 -1.02 3.01 25.12
C LYS A 278 -0.06 2.55 24.03
N THR A 279 -0.37 2.88 22.78
CA THR A 279 0.48 2.54 21.64
C THR A 279 1.81 3.29 21.70
N VAL A 280 1.80 4.59 22.02
CA VAL A 280 3.03 5.38 22.25
C VAL A 280 3.90 4.78 23.34
N LYS A 281 3.31 4.32 24.45
CA LYS A 281 4.03 3.70 25.58
C LYS A 281 4.55 2.29 25.27
N SER A 282 3.80 1.50 24.51
CA SER A 282 4.19 0.14 24.14
C SER A 282 5.15 0.08 22.94
N GLY A 283 5.20 1.15 22.15
CA GLY A 283 6.02 1.28 20.96
C GLY A 283 7.51 1.35 21.24
N ALA A 284 8.03 0.26 21.79
CA ALA A 284 9.45 -0.05 21.77
C ALA A 284 9.60 -1.38 21.01
N LYS A 285 9.19 -1.42 19.74
CA LYS A 285 9.77 -2.43 18.86
C LYS A 285 11.28 -2.19 18.91
N ILE A 286 12.00 -3.04 19.64
CA ILE A 286 13.36 -3.36 19.22
C ILE A 286 13.13 -3.91 17.82
N ARG A 287 13.26 -3.07 16.82
CA ARG A 287 13.26 -3.54 15.42
C ARG A 287 14.47 -4.46 15.37
N SER A 288 14.21 -5.77 15.46
CA SER A 288 15.22 -6.75 15.06
C SER A 288 15.65 -6.26 13.69
N LYS A 289 16.95 -6.12 13.45
CA LYS A 289 17.47 -5.83 12.13
C LYS A 289 16.77 -6.77 11.17
N GLY A 290 15.83 -6.25 10.35
CA GLY A 290 15.08 -7.04 9.40
C GLY A 290 16.05 -7.78 8.50
N LYS A 291 15.64 -8.87 7.89
CA LYS A 291 16.47 -9.56 6.90
C LYS A 291 16.83 -8.57 5.80
N LYS A 292 18.03 -8.68 5.26
CA LYS A 292 18.46 -7.79 4.15
C LYS A 292 17.74 -8.13 2.85
N VAL A 293 17.61 -9.43 2.54
CA VAL A 293 17.06 -9.92 1.29
C VAL A 293 15.92 -10.91 1.56
N SER A 294 14.78 -10.69 0.91
CA SER A 294 13.69 -11.67 0.81
C SER A 294 13.79 -12.39 -0.53
N ILE A 295 14.03 -13.69 -0.48
CA ILE A 295 13.97 -14.58 -1.64
C ILE A 295 12.53 -15.07 -1.71
N ILE A 296 11.81 -14.71 -2.78
CA ILE A 296 10.40 -15.08 -2.94
C ILE A 296 10.25 -16.16 -3.99
N SER A 297 9.63 -17.27 -3.62
CA SER A 297 9.46 -18.44 -4.46
C SER A 297 8.00 -18.84 -4.54
N THR A 298 7.48 -18.97 -5.76
CA THR A 298 6.09 -19.39 -5.99
C THR A 298 6.08 -20.56 -6.98
N PHE A 299 5.29 -21.59 -6.67
CA PHE A 299 5.25 -22.78 -7.53
C PHE A 299 3.92 -23.52 -7.39
N HIS A 300 3.72 -24.46 -8.31
CA HIS A 300 2.71 -25.49 -8.32
C HIS A 300 3.28 -26.73 -8.98
N ASP A 301 3.37 -27.83 -8.24
CA ASP A 301 4.00 -29.09 -8.66
C ASP A 301 5.43 -28.89 -9.18
N GLY A 302 6.39 -28.83 -8.30
CA GLY A 302 7.80 -28.54 -8.63
C GLY A 302 8.81 -29.36 -7.83
N SER A 303 8.40 -30.48 -7.25
CA SER A 303 9.21 -31.31 -6.35
C SER A 303 10.55 -31.75 -6.96
N GLU A 304 10.60 -31.95 -8.28
CA GLU A 304 11.81 -32.34 -9.00
C GLU A 304 12.93 -31.29 -8.98
N HIS A 305 12.56 -30.01 -8.75
CA HIS A 305 13.51 -28.90 -8.71
C HIS A 305 13.87 -28.45 -7.29
N LEU A 306 12.97 -28.71 -6.32
CA LEU A 306 13.02 -28.11 -4.98
C LEU A 306 14.27 -28.47 -4.19
N GLU A 307 14.73 -29.71 -4.22
CA GLU A 307 15.92 -30.14 -3.46
C GLU A 307 17.16 -29.35 -3.90
N GLY A 308 17.45 -29.34 -5.22
CA GLY A 308 18.58 -28.60 -5.76
C GLY A 308 18.49 -27.08 -5.54
N PHE A 309 17.27 -26.51 -5.64
CA PHE A 309 17.03 -25.09 -5.34
C PHE A 309 17.32 -24.75 -3.88
N LEU A 310 16.85 -25.58 -2.96
CA LEU A 310 17.07 -25.39 -1.53
C LEU A 310 18.55 -25.53 -1.16
N GLU A 311 19.23 -26.54 -1.72
CA GLU A 311 20.67 -26.72 -1.52
C GLU A 311 21.50 -25.51 -1.95
N ASP A 312 21.21 -24.92 -3.11
CA ASP A 312 21.90 -23.72 -3.60
C ASP A 312 21.53 -22.47 -2.80
N THR A 313 20.27 -22.37 -2.35
CA THR A 313 19.81 -21.22 -1.59
C THR A 313 20.42 -21.17 -0.20
N VAL A 314 20.49 -22.28 0.51
CA VAL A 314 21.09 -22.31 1.88
C VAL A 314 22.61 -22.20 1.84
N LYS A 315 23.27 -22.42 0.69
CA LYS A 315 24.71 -22.20 0.50
C LYS A 315 25.09 -20.75 0.20
N GLN A 316 24.10 -19.87 -0.04
CA GLN A 316 24.40 -18.46 -0.31
C GLN A 316 25.24 -17.86 0.83
N THR A 317 26.34 -17.18 0.49
CA THR A 317 27.29 -16.62 1.46
C THR A 317 26.66 -15.70 2.52
N ILE A 318 25.50 -15.12 2.19
CA ILE A 318 24.75 -14.22 3.11
C ILE A 318 23.38 -14.80 3.48
N PHE A 319 23.16 -16.12 3.44
CA PHE A 319 21.85 -16.71 3.71
C PHE A 319 21.28 -16.37 5.10
N ASP A 320 22.13 -16.23 6.10
CA ASP A 320 21.73 -15.83 7.46
C ASP A 320 21.11 -14.41 7.50
N GLU A 321 21.46 -13.56 6.54
CA GLU A 321 20.91 -12.21 6.38
C GLU A 321 19.66 -12.20 5.47
N CYS A 322 19.28 -13.37 4.92
CA CYS A 322 18.14 -13.53 4.03
C CYS A 322 16.97 -14.21 4.73
N GLU A 323 15.80 -14.09 4.13
CA GLU A 323 14.66 -14.97 4.37
C GLU A 323 14.25 -15.62 3.04
N LEU A 324 13.71 -16.83 3.12
CA LEU A 324 13.13 -17.55 1.97
C LEU A 324 11.64 -17.76 2.23
N ILE A 325 10.81 -17.22 1.32
CA ILE A 325 9.35 -17.25 1.44
C ILE A 325 8.79 -18.08 0.32
N PHE A 326 8.19 -19.22 0.65
CA PHE A 326 7.48 -20.06 -0.29
C PHE A 326 5.98 -19.77 -0.30
N VAL A 327 5.40 -19.71 -1.50
CA VAL A 327 3.95 -19.73 -1.72
C VAL A 327 3.64 -20.87 -2.68
N ASP A 328 3.07 -21.93 -2.15
CA ASP A 328 2.65 -23.13 -2.88
C ASP A 328 1.19 -22.99 -3.33
N ALA A 329 0.97 -22.98 -4.62
CA ALA A 329 -0.34 -22.85 -5.24
C ALA A 329 -1.06 -24.20 -5.38
N ALA A 330 -1.34 -24.89 -4.26
CA ALA A 330 -2.02 -26.18 -4.17
C ALA A 330 -1.30 -27.32 -4.90
N SER A 331 0.02 -27.48 -4.68
CA SER A 331 0.77 -28.63 -5.21
C SER A 331 0.20 -29.97 -4.72
N THR A 332 0.32 -31.00 -5.54
CA THR A 332 -0.20 -32.35 -5.26
C THR A 332 0.89 -33.35 -4.84
N GLY A 333 2.14 -32.93 -4.94
CA GLY A 333 3.31 -33.76 -4.66
C GLY A 333 3.88 -33.60 -3.24
N PRO A 334 5.13 -33.98 -3.00
CA PRO A 334 5.79 -33.98 -1.71
C PRO A 334 6.45 -32.65 -1.33
N GLU A 335 6.12 -31.54 -2.00
CA GLU A 335 6.76 -30.23 -1.86
C GLU A 335 6.82 -29.76 -0.40
N GLU A 336 5.69 -29.83 0.31
CA GLU A 336 5.61 -29.48 1.73
C GLU A 336 6.57 -30.30 2.59
N SER A 337 6.67 -31.61 2.34
CA SER A 337 7.58 -32.49 3.08
C SER A 337 9.05 -32.16 2.81
N ILE A 338 9.39 -31.79 1.57
CA ILE A 338 10.76 -31.38 1.21
C ILE A 338 11.12 -30.09 1.93
N ILE A 339 10.25 -29.07 1.87
CA ILE A 339 10.50 -27.76 2.47
C ILE A 339 10.55 -27.86 3.99
N SER A 340 9.67 -28.64 4.61
CA SER A 340 9.62 -28.82 6.08
C SER A 340 10.94 -29.34 6.64
N ARG A 341 11.65 -30.22 5.95
CA ARG A 341 12.99 -30.71 6.37
C ARG A 341 14.04 -29.58 6.46
N TYR A 342 13.90 -28.55 5.61
CA TYR A 342 14.77 -27.37 5.68
C TYR A 342 14.31 -26.39 6.75
N MET A 343 12.98 -26.22 6.94
CA MET A 343 12.45 -25.37 8.02
C MET A 343 12.82 -25.88 9.42
N GLU A 344 13.03 -27.19 9.60
CA GLU A 344 13.57 -27.74 10.85
C GLU A 344 15.02 -27.31 11.14
N LYS A 345 15.79 -26.92 10.12
CA LYS A 345 17.21 -26.54 10.22
C LYS A 345 17.43 -25.04 10.16
N TYR A 346 16.53 -24.30 9.50
CA TYR A 346 16.67 -22.89 9.17
C TYR A 346 15.40 -22.13 9.55
N ASP A 347 15.51 -21.22 10.51
CA ASP A 347 14.40 -20.40 11.04
C ASP A 347 13.98 -19.25 10.12
N ASN A 348 14.76 -18.98 9.08
CA ASN A 348 14.55 -17.96 8.08
C ASN A 348 13.85 -18.48 6.80
N ILE A 349 13.31 -19.70 6.82
CA ILE A 349 12.47 -20.27 5.76
C ILE A 349 11.03 -20.29 6.22
N SER A 350 10.13 -19.78 5.39
CA SER A 350 8.68 -19.81 5.63
C SER A 350 7.93 -20.42 4.46
N TYR A 351 6.85 -21.14 4.76
CA TYR A 351 6.03 -21.83 3.77
C TYR A 351 4.56 -21.48 3.97
N MET A 352 3.92 -21.10 2.88
CA MET A 352 2.48 -20.80 2.81
C MET A 352 1.85 -21.65 1.71
N ARG A 353 0.94 -22.53 2.09
CA ARG A 353 0.12 -23.29 1.15
C ARG A 353 -1.19 -22.56 0.89
N ILE A 354 -1.60 -22.52 -0.37
CA ILE A 354 -2.91 -22.02 -0.81
C ILE A 354 -3.73 -23.25 -1.22
N GLU A 355 -5.00 -23.29 -0.79
CA GLU A 355 -5.87 -24.45 -1.05
C GLU A 355 -6.36 -24.54 -2.51
N GLU A 356 -6.35 -23.41 -3.22
CA GLU A 356 -6.78 -23.34 -4.62
C GLU A 356 -5.59 -23.04 -5.52
N LYS A 357 -5.58 -23.66 -6.71
CA LYS A 357 -4.58 -23.34 -7.73
C LYS A 357 -4.76 -21.92 -8.24
N LEU A 358 -3.91 -21.02 -7.80
CA LEU A 358 -3.84 -19.66 -8.29
C LEU A 358 -2.81 -19.53 -9.43
N LYS A 359 -2.94 -18.46 -10.21
CA LYS A 359 -1.92 -18.04 -11.15
C LYS A 359 -0.64 -17.59 -10.41
N PRO A 360 0.55 -17.58 -11.07
CA PRO A 360 1.80 -17.18 -10.42
C PRO A 360 1.78 -15.78 -9.84
N THR A 361 1.27 -14.78 -10.56
CA THR A 361 1.31 -13.37 -10.16
C THR A 361 0.60 -13.06 -8.83
N PRO A 362 -0.63 -13.56 -8.54
CA PRO A 362 -1.23 -13.45 -7.20
C PRO A 362 -0.36 -14.04 -6.09
N CYS A 363 0.24 -15.22 -6.32
CA CYS A 363 1.13 -15.86 -5.36
C CYS A 363 2.40 -15.02 -5.11
N LEU A 364 2.97 -14.45 -6.18
CA LEU A 364 4.11 -13.55 -6.13
C LEU A 364 3.79 -12.32 -5.27
N ASN A 365 2.64 -11.67 -5.50
CA ASN A 365 2.20 -10.52 -4.71
C ASN A 365 1.97 -10.88 -3.23
N MET A 366 1.50 -12.11 -2.93
CA MET A 366 1.41 -12.59 -1.55
C MET A 366 2.79 -12.72 -0.91
N ALA A 367 3.75 -13.32 -1.61
CA ALA A 367 5.13 -13.44 -1.12
C ALA A 367 5.75 -12.07 -0.83
N ILE A 368 5.63 -11.12 -1.78
CA ILE A 368 6.15 -9.75 -1.62
C ILE A 368 5.52 -9.06 -0.39
N LYS A 369 4.21 -9.18 -0.19
CA LYS A 369 3.53 -8.56 0.95
C LYS A 369 3.97 -9.15 2.30
N ASN A 370 4.40 -10.39 2.32
CA ASN A 370 4.95 -11.03 3.52
C ASN A 370 6.45 -10.76 3.70
N ALA A 371 7.16 -10.30 2.67
CA ALA A 371 8.57 -9.98 2.72
C ALA A 371 8.90 -8.93 3.80
N SER A 372 9.98 -9.14 4.56
CA SER A 372 10.52 -8.21 5.55
C SER A 372 11.86 -7.61 5.12
N GLY A 373 12.47 -8.16 4.08
CA GLY A 373 13.74 -7.72 3.56
C GLY A 373 13.68 -6.36 2.88
N LYS A 374 14.74 -5.57 3.06
CA LYS A 374 14.92 -4.30 2.35
C LYS A 374 15.00 -4.49 0.83
N TYR A 375 15.50 -5.63 0.41
CA TYR A 375 15.62 -6.04 -0.98
C TYR A 375 14.86 -7.33 -1.22
N ILE A 376 14.35 -7.49 -2.45
CA ILE A 376 13.59 -8.66 -2.88
C ILE A 376 14.27 -9.26 -4.12
N THR A 377 14.26 -10.57 -4.24
CA THR A 377 14.67 -11.29 -5.43
C THR A 377 13.74 -12.48 -5.68
N PHE A 378 13.59 -12.87 -6.95
CA PHE A 378 12.87 -14.11 -7.27
C PHE A 378 13.66 -15.35 -6.84
N GLY A 379 12.99 -16.36 -6.37
CA GLY A 379 13.48 -17.69 -6.10
C GLY A 379 12.82 -18.70 -7.05
N LEU A 380 13.16 -18.66 -8.34
CA LEU A 380 12.62 -19.59 -9.31
C LEU A 380 13.22 -20.98 -9.05
N ILE A 381 12.38 -21.97 -8.76
CA ILE A 381 12.83 -23.27 -8.26
C ILE A 381 13.57 -24.09 -9.30
N ASP A 382 13.38 -23.80 -10.59
CA ASP A 382 14.05 -24.45 -11.72
C ASP A 382 15.40 -23.81 -12.06
N ASP A 383 15.69 -22.63 -11.54
CA ASP A 383 16.98 -21.94 -11.72
C ASP A 383 17.97 -22.27 -10.59
N ARG A 384 19.26 -22.00 -10.82
CA ARG A 384 20.34 -22.22 -9.84
C ARG A 384 21.19 -20.99 -9.66
N ARG A 385 21.55 -20.68 -8.41
CA ARG A 385 22.41 -19.55 -8.09
C ARG A 385 23.86 -19.96 -7.88
N LYS A 386 24.78 -19.09 -8.25
CA LYS A 386 26.13 -19.13 -7.77
C LYS A 386 26.16 -18.89 -6.27
N ASP A 387 27.05 -19.52 -5.49
CA ASP A 387 27.05 -19.44 -4.02
C ASP A 387 27.15 -18.01 -3.45
N ASP A 388 27.78 -17.08 -4.18
CA ASP A 388 27.91 -15.66 -3.81
C ASP A 388 26.97 -14.72 -4.60
N CYS A 389 25.97 -15.25 -5.30
CA CYS A 389 25.03 -14.49 -6.13
C CYS A 389 24.39 -13.34 -5.36
N LEU A 390 23.79 -13.64 -4.21
CA LEU A 390 23.08 -12.63 -3.42
C LEU A 390 24.02 -11.57 -2.84
N GLU A 391 25.22 -11.95 -2.45
CA GLU A 391 26.24 -11.01 -1.97
C GLU A 391 26.71 -10.04 -3.08
N ILE A 392 26.94 -10.55 -4.30
CA ILE A 392 27.32 -9.75 -5.47
C ILE A 392 26.22 -8.74 -5.79
N LEU A 393 24.97 -9.19 -5.89
CA LEU A 393 23.82 -8.31 -6.19
C LEU A 393 23.60 -7.29 -5.08
N LEU A 394 23.70 -7.71 -3.81
CA LEU A 394 23.53 -6.82 -2.66
C LEU A 394 24.60 -5.72 -2.64
N LYS A 395 25.87 -6.07 -2.82
CA LYS A 395 26.95 -5.08 -2.97
C LYS A 395 26.72 -4.15 -4.15
N GLY A 396 26.20 -4.67 -5.26
CA GLY A 396 25.90 -3.90 -6.45
C GLY A 396 24.84 -2.83 -6.25
N ILE A 397 23.78 -3.14 -5.52
CA ILE A 397 22.69 -2.20 -5.24
C ILE A 397 23.03 -1.21 -4.11
N GLU A 398 23.70 -1.68 -3.03
CA GLU A 398 24.10 -0.82 -1.92
C GLU A 398 25.15 0.23 -2.31
N ASN A 399 26.04 -0.11 -3.23
CA ASN A 399 27.07 0.81 -3.76
C ASN A 399 26.58 1.63 -4.97
N SER A 400 25.29 1.82 -5.13
CA SER A 400 24.71 2.56 -6.25
C SER A 400 23.42 3.28 -5.83
N SER A 401 23.02 4.29 -6.62
CA SER A 401 21.77 5.02 -6.44
C SER A 401 20.62 4.48 -7.29
N VAL A 402 20.64 3.15 -7.58
CA VAL A 402 19.61 2.51 -8.40
C VAL A 402 18.62 1.71 -7.55
N GLU A 403 17.48 1.37 -8.11
CA GLU A 403 16.43 0.63 -7.43
C GLU A 403 16.41 -0.86 -7.77
N LEU A 404 17.10 -1.26 -8.85
CA LEU A 404 17.21 -2.65 -9.26
C LEU A 404 18.58 -2.92 -9.86
N VAL A 405 19.14 -4.09 -9.50
CA VAL A 405 20.35 -4.64 -10.12
C VAL A 405 20.10 -6.04 -10.67
N TYR A 406 20.85 -6.42 -11.70
CA TYR A 406 20.80 -7.76 -12.29
C TYR A 406 22.18 -8.12 -12.86
N GLY A 407 22.47 -9.41 -13.00
CA GLY A 407 23.71 -9.91 -13.57
C GLY A 407 23.47 -10.82 -14.76
N ASP A 408 24.55 -11.26 -15.39
CA ASP A 408 24.46 -12.29 -16.41
C ASP A 408 24.06 -13.63 -15.82
N VAL A 409 23.30 -14.43 -16.56
CA VAL A 409 22.99 -15.82 -16.22
C VAL A 409 23.34 -16.72 -17.41
N LEU A 410 23.86 -17.92 -17.14
CA LEU A 410 24.13 -18.91 -18.15
C LEU A 410 22.86 -19.68 -18.49
N GLN A 411 22.59 -19.90 -19.77
CA GLN A 411 21.42 -20.68 -20.21
C GLN A 411 21.79 -22.17 -20.27
N THR A 412 21.03 -22.99 -19.54
CA THR A 412 21.17 -24.44 -19.45
C THR A 412 19.96 -25.18 -20.04
N ASP A 413 20.12 -26.48 -20.36
CA ASP A 413 19.06 -27.31 -20.95
C ASP A 413 18.71 -28.56 -20.13
N LYS A 414 19.36 -28.76 -18.98
CA LYS A 414 19.09 -29.87 -18.05
C LYS A 414 18.68 -29.35 -16.68
N ILE A 415 17.84 -30.10 -15.99
CA ILE A 415 17.39 -29.79 -14.62
C ILE A 415 18.52 -30.08 -13.62
N ASN A 416 18.49 -29.34 -12.51
CA ASN A 416 19.35 -29.56 -11.33
C ASN A 416 20.87 -29.53 -11.64
N GLU A 417 21.32 -28.85 -12.69
CA GLU A 417 22.74 -28.60 -12.94
C GLU A 417 23.32 -27.65 -11.86
N THR A 418 24.61 -27.71 -11.63
CA THR A 418 25.31 -26.81 -10.71
C THR A 418 26.02 -25.70 -11.46
N PHE A 419 26.36 -24.61 -10.76
CA PHE A 419 27.07 -23.50 -11.39
C PHE A 419 28.43 -23.92 -11.94
N THR A 420 29.09 -24.89 -11.33
CA THR A 420 30.41 -25.39 -11.70
C THR A 420 30.39 -26.49 -12.75
N ASP A 421 29.27 -27.23 -12.88
CA ASP A 421 29.10 -28.30 -13.87
C ASP A 421 27.73 -28.18 -14.54
N ASN A 422 27.73 -27.63 -15.75
CA ASN A 422 26.51 -27.32 -16.49
C ASN A 422 26.64 -27.39 -18.00
N SER A 423 25.52 -27.52 -18.68
CA SER A 423 25.39 -27.68 -20.12
C SER A 423 25.51 -26.39 -20.94
N SER A 424 25.61 -25.21 -20.28
CA SER A 424 25.55 -23.90 -20.95
C SER A 424 26.63 -23.66 -22.01
N LYS A 425 27.82 -24.27 -21.83
CA LYS A 425 29.00 -24.01 -22.66
C LYS A 425 29.33 -22.51 -22.78
N GLY A 426 29.05 -21.75 -21.74
CA GLY A 426 29.22 -20.28 -21.67
C GLY A 426 28.14 -19.47 -22.40
N LYS A 427 27.04 -20.08 -22.83
CA LYS A 427 25.92 -19.36 -23.46
C LYS A 427 25.19 -18.53 -22.43
N LEU A 428 25.19 -17.21 -22.61
CA LEU A 428 24.46 -16.28 -21.79
C LEU A 428 22.97 -16.19 -22.19
N PHE A 429 22.10 -16.03 -21.22
CA PHE A 429 20.69 -15.72 -21.45
C PHE A 429 20.55 -14.32 -22.09
N GLU A 430 19.77 -14.23 -23.16
CA GLU A 430 19.77 -13.05 -24.04
C GLU A 430 19.33 -11.77 -23.35
N HIS A 431 18.34 -11.83 -22.43
CA HIS A 431 17.76 -10.64 -21.83
C HIS A 431 18.73 -9.95 -20.88
N SER A 432 19.30 -10.66 -19.92
CA SER A 432 20.14 -10.08 -18.86
C SER A 432 21.52 -9.61 -19.32
N ARG A 433 21.99 -9.99 -20.51
CA ARG A 433 23.32 -9.59 -21.00
C ARG A 433 23.44 -8.13 -21.44
N ASN A 434 22.30 -7.42 -21.60
CA ASN A 434 22.30 -6.05 -22.09
C ASN A 434 22.41 -5.06 -20.94
N GLN A 435 23.13 -3.94 -21.18
CA GLN A 435 23.19 -2.82 -20.24
C GLN A 435 21.82 -2.09 -20.20
N PHE A 436 21.50 -1.53 -19.05
CA PHE A 436 20.28 -0.77 -18.87
C PHE A 436 20.30 0.53 -19.68
N SER A 437 19.28 0.71 -20.49
CA SER A 437 18.78 2.01 -20.97
C SER A 437 17.27 1.89 -21.13
N LYS A 438 16.56 3.02 -21.22
CA LYS A 438 15.09 2.99 -21.43
C LYS A 438 14.74 2.27 -22.73
N GLU A 439 15.52 2.51 -23.77
CA GLU A 439 15.33 1.91 -25.09
C GLU A 439 15.56 0.39 -25.08
N ASN A 440 16.52 -0.07 -24.28
CA ASN A 440 16.82 -1.51 -24.14
C ASN A 440 15.75 -2.27 -23.35
N MET A 441 14.89 -1.55 -22.57
CA MET A 441 13.75 -2.16 -21.86
C MET A 441 12.67 -2.72 -22.79
N ILE A 442 12.83 -2.59 -24.10
CA ILE A 442 12.04 -3.32 -25.10
C ILE A 442 12.18 -4.85 -24.95
N LYS A 443 13.19 -5.29 -24.24
CA LYS A 443 13.36 -6.64 -23.71
C LYS A 443 13.25 -6.60 -22.19
N CYS A 444 12.86 -7.70 -21.57
CA CYS A 444 12.83 -7.81 -20.11
C CYS A 444 14.27 -7.97 -19.57
N LEU A 445 15.03 -6.86 -19.50
CA LEU A 445 16.47 -6.84 -19.19
C LEU A 445 16.85 -7.53 -17.88
N PRO A 446 16.12 -7.34 -16.75
CA PRO A 446 16.53 -7.94 -15.48
C PRO A 446 16.66 -9.46 -15.50
N GLY A 447 15.96 -10.14 -16.41
CA GLY A 447 16.00 -11.59 -16.49
C GLY A 447 15.48 -12.28 -15.22
N PRO A 448 15.94 -13.52 -14.92
CA PRO A 448 15.33 -14.35 -13.88
C PRO A 448 15.79 -14.03 -12.45
N MET A 449 16.92 -13.33 -12.28
CA MET A 449 17.57 -13.12 -10.97
C MET A 449 17.83 -11.65 -10.64
N PRO A 450 16.84 -10.73 -10.76
CA PRO A 450 17.03 -9.36 -10.31
C PRO A 450 17.03 -9.27 -8.78
N LEU A 451 17.68 -8.24 -8.24
CA LEU A 451 17.52 -7.79 -6.86
C LEU A 451 17.02 -6.35 -6.89
N TRP A 452 15.90 -6.08 -6.21
CA TRP A 452 15.30 -4.75 -6.19
C TRP A 452 14.90 -4.32 -4.78
N LYS A 453 14.77 -3.01 -4.55
CA LYS A 453 14.31 -2.44 -3.28
C LYS A 453 12.82 -2.75 -3.06
N SER A 454 12.44 -3.29 -1.91
CA SER A 454 11.04 -3.56 -1.56
C SER A 454 10.17 -2.29 -1.60
N SER A 455 10.75 -1.15 -1.22
CA SER A 455 10.09 0.16 -1.20
C SER A 455 9.60 0.68 -2.56
N VAL A 456 10.07 0.10 -3.68
CA VAL A 456 9.53 0.49 -5.00
C VAL A 456 8.03 0.23 -5.09
N HIS A 457 7.53 -0.81 -4.40
CA HIS A 457 6.12 -1.16 -4.38
C HIS A 457 5.23 -0.09 -3.71
N ASP A 458 5.78 0.74 -2.85
CA ASP A 458 5.05 1.85 -2.23
C ASP A 458 4.71 2.96 -3.25
N LYS A 459 5.51 3.09 -4.31
CA LYS A 459 5.32 4.09 -5.35
C LYS A 459 4.67 3.54 -6.61
N VAL A 460 5.02 2.32 -7.02
CA VAL A 460 4.55 1.76 -8.30
C VAL A 460 3.47 0.69 -8.13
N GLY A 461 3.20 0.22 -6.91
CA GLY A 461 2.29 -0.88 -6.63
C GLY A 461 2.92 -2.25 -6.88
N PHE A 462 2.09 -3.28 -6.83
CA PHE A 462 2.51 -4.67 -7.02
C PHE A 462 2.41 -5.11 -8.48
N PHE A 463 2.81 -6.34 -8.78
CA PHE A 463 2.64 -6.93 -10.11
C PHE A 463 1.16 -6.93 -10.51
N ASP A 464 0.87 -6.64 -11.78
CA ASP A 464 -0.50 -6.47 -12.28
C ASP A 464 -1.18 -7.83 -12.52
N GLN A 465 -1.67 -8.44 -11.46
CA GLN A 465 -2.33 -9.74 -11.50
C GLN A 465 -3.69 -9.74 -12.21
N ASP A 466 -4.27 -8.56 -12.45
CA ASP A 466 -5.60 -8.42 -13.04
C ASP A 466 -5.53 -8.38 -14.57
N ASN A 467 -4.42 -7.85 -15.13
CA ASN A 467 -4.26 -7.65 -16.57
C ASN A 467 -3.10 -8.43 -17.19
N CYS A 468 -2.16 -8.95 -16.37
CA CYS A 468 -0.99 -9.70 -16.83
C CYS A 468 -1.03 -11.15 -16.33
N ASN A 469 -0.66 -12.07 -17.21
CA ASN A 469 -0.57 -13.50 -16.92
C ASN A 469 0.76 -14.13 -17.31
N PHE A 470 1.52 -13.48 -18.20
CA PHE A 470 2.74 -14.02 -18.84
C PHE A 470 3.93 -13.07 -18.78
N ALA A 471 3.69 -11.78 -18.85
CA ALA A 471 4.71 -10.73 -18.92
C ALA A 471 4.54 -9.69 -17.80
N ASP A 472 4.10 -10.15 -16.64
CA ASP A 472 3.84 -9.33 -15.44
C ASP A 472 5.12 -8.69 -14.88
N ASP A 473 6.26 -9.38 -15.00
CA ASP A 473 7.59 -8.88 -14.69
C ASP A 473 7.99 -7.72 -15.64
N TRP A 474 7.78 -7.88 -16.94
CA TRP A 474 8.09 -6.84 -17.90
C TRP A 474 7.22 -5.59 -17.70
N ASP A 475 5.90 -5.73 -17.44
CA ASP A 475 5.04 -4.59 -17.05
C ASP A 475 5.57 -3.90 -15.79
N MET A 476 5.94 -4.67 -14.77
CA MET A 476 6.46 -4.12 -13.51
C MET A 476 7.74 -3.32 -13.72
N TRP A 477 8.70 -3.86 -14.47
CA TRP A 477 9.96 -3.18 -14.74
C TRP A 477 9.77 -1.92 -15.60
N LEU A 478 8.92 -1.96 -16.61
CA LEU A 478 8.57 -0.79 -17.42
C LEU A 478 7.85 0.28 -16.58
N ARG A 479 6.98 -0.12 -15.67
CA ARG A 479 6.32 0.77 -14.73
C ARG A 479 7.31 1.46 -13.80
N MET A 480 8.30 0.75 -13.28
CA MET A 480 9.40 1.33 -12.51
C MET A 480 10.16 2.38 -13.32
N VAL A 481 10.55 2.06 -14.56
CA VAL A 481 11.25 2.99 -15.46
C VAL A 481 10.39 4.22 -15.79
N ALA A 482 9.10 4.04 -15.99
CA ALA A 482 8.15 5.15 -16.22
C ALA A 482 8.06 6.11 -15.01
N HIS A 483 8.32 5.61 -13.80
CA HIS A 483 8.42 6.43 -12.58
C HIS A 483 9.81 7.02 -12.33
N GLY A 484 10.73 6.87 -13.26
CA GLY A 484 12.07 7.44 -13.21
C GLY A 484 13.10 6.60 -12.47
N TYR A 485 12.77 5.36 -12.07
CA TYR A 485 13.70 4.44 -11.44
C TYR A 485 14.76 3.96 -12.44
N LYS A 486 15.96 3.69 -11.92
CA LYS A 486 17.12 3.26 -12.71
C LYS A 486 17.54 1.86 -12.30
N PHE A 487 18.06 1.12 -13.28
CA PHE A 487 18.60 -0.21 -13.09
C PHE A 487 20.09 -0.21 -13.37
N LYS A 488 20.80 -1.20 -12.84
CA LYS A 488 22.23 -1.38 -13.10
C LYS A 488 22.53 -2.84 -13.39
N LYS A 489 23.17 -3.09 -14.50
CA LYS A 489 23.76 -4.40 -14.77
C LYS A 489 25.06 -4.54 -13.98
N ILE A 490 25.25 -5.70 -13.35
CA ILE A 490 26.50 -6.12 -12.71
C ILE A 490 27.25 -6.98 -13.71
N ASP A 491 28.55 -6.73 -13.87
CA ASP A 491 29.39 -7.44 -14.84
C ASP A 491 29.91 -8.79 -14.29
N ASP A 492 29.00 -9.54 -13.64
CA ASP A 492 29.25 -10.88 -13.09
C ASP A 492 28.16 -11.84 -13.56
N THR A 493 28.54 -13.10 -13.72
CA THR A 493 27.60 -14.20 -13.94
C THR A 493 27.10 -14.70 -12.57
N VAL A 494 25.81 -14.59 -12.33
CA VAL A 494 25.21 -14.81 -11.00
C VAL A 494 24.47 -16.13 -10.85
N GLY A 495 24.23 -16.86 -11.95
CA GLY A 495 23.52 -18.14 -11.87
C GLY A 495 23.26 -18.79 -13.22
N LEU A 496 22.39 -19.80 -13.18
CA LEU A 496 21.95 -20.60 -14.31
C LEU A 496 20.45 -20.40 -14.52
N TYR A 497 20.07 -20.21 -15.77
CA TYR A 497 18.66 -20.17 -16.22
C TYR A 497 18.33 -21.46 -16.97
N TYR A 498 17.34 -22.20 -16.48
CA TYR A 498 16.90 -23.44 -17.12
C TYR A 498 15.92 -23.17 -18.27
N SER A 499 16.35 -23.46 -19.51
CA SER A 499 15.52 -23.21 -20.70
C SER A 499 14.46 -24.27 -21.01
N GLY A 500 14.38 -25.34 -20.20
CA GLY A 500 13.35 -26.37 -20.31
C GLY A 500 12.05 -26.04 -19.56
N GLY A 501 12.00 -24.93 -18.83
CA GLY A 501 10.84 -24.45 -18.06
C GLY A 501 9.63 -24.09 -18.93
N ARG A 502 8.51 -23.83 -18.26
CA ARG A 502 7.21 -23.54 -18.92
C ARG A 502 7.26 -22.30 -19.82
N SER A 503 8.01 -21.28 -19.42
CA SER A 503 8.11 -20.00 -20.13
C SER A 503 8.76 -20.12 -21.51
N PHE A 504 9.58 -21.15 -21.74
CA PHE A 504 10.32 -21.32 -22.98
C PHE A 504 9.60 -22.19 -24.04
N LYS A 505 8.60 -22.98 -23.61
CA LYS A 505 7.93 -23.96 -24.48
C LYS A 505 6.77 -23.43 -25.29
N ASN A 506 6.38 -22.16 -25.11
CA ASN A 506 5.12 -21.69 -25.64
C ASN A 506 5.30 -20.61 -26.71
N ASP A 507 5.03 -21.00 -27.95
CA ASP A 507 4.60 -20.08 -29.01
C ASP A 507 3.13 -19.64 -28.70
N ASN A 508 2.92 -19.11 -27.50
CA ASN A 508 1.60 -18.80 -26.96
C ASN A 508 1.11 -17.47 -27.53
N ILE A 509 0.07 -17.53 -28.34
CA ILE A 509 -0.54 -16.35 -28.96
C ILE A 509 -1.08 -15.36 -27.91
N GLU A 510 -1.57 -15.84 -26.76
CA GLU A 510 -2.07 -14.96 -25.69
C GLU A 510 -0.94 -14.21 -25.00
N GLN A 511 0.22 -14.83 -24.81
CA GLN A 511 1.42 -14.16 -24.32
C GLN A 511 1.85 -13.06 -25.30
N LYS A 512 1.92 -13.34 -26.60
CA LYS A 512 2.29 -12.35 -27.62
C LYS A 512 1.31 -11.17 -27.67
N LYS A 513 0.01 -11.43 -27.49
CA LYS A 513 -0.99 -10.37 -27.37
C LYS A 513 -0.82 -9.52 -26.12
N GLU A 514 -0.47 -10.15 -24.99
CA GLU A 514 -0.18 -9.45 -23.75
C GLU A 514 1.07 -8.58 -23.88
N GLU A 515 2.16 -9.14 -24.39
CA GLU A 515 3.40 -8.42 -24.69
C GLU A 515 3.16 -7.24 -25.65
N ALA A 516 2.31 -7.41 -26.67
CA ALA A 516 1.95 -6.33 -27.58
C ALA A 516 1.21 -5.19 -26.85
N LYS A 517 0.26 -5.50 -25.96
CA LYS A 517 -0.42 -4.48 -25.14
C LYS A 517 0.57 -3.70 -24.27
N ILE A 518 1.50 -4.40 -23.61
CA ILE A 518 2.55 -3.79 -22.79
C ILE A 518 3.46 -2.91 -23.67
N PHE A 519 3.88 -3.40 -24.83
CA PHE A 519 4.69 -2.64 -25.78
C PHE A 519 4.05 -1.31 -26.17
N PHE A 520 2.77 -1.31 -26.55
CA PHE A 520 2.05 -0.08 -26.90
C PHE A 520 1.81 0.84 -25.71
N LYS A 521 1.52 0.29 -24.53
CA LYS A 521 1.32 1.04 -23.28
C LYS A 521 2.55 1.88 -22.91
N TYR A 522 3.76 1.35 -23.13
CA TYR A 522 5.02 1.99 -22.76
C TYR A 522 5.86 2.46 -23.97
N SER A 523 5.25 2.61 -25.13
CA SER A 523 5.89 2.98 -26.39
C SER A 523 6.83 4.18 -26.28
N TYR A 524 6.47 5.18 -25.48
CA TYR A 524 7.24 6.42 -25.25
C TYR A 524 8.59 6.20 -24.55
N LEU A 525 8.84 5.01 -23.95
CA LEU A 525 10.12 4.67 -23.32
C LEU A 525 11.16 4.15 -24.32
N PHE A 526 10.73 3.59 -25.44
CA PHE A 526 11.61 2.78 -26.31
C PHE A 526 12.39 3.57 -27.37
N GLY A 527 12.14 4.89 -27.49
CA GLY A 527 12.87 5.73 -28.45
C GLY A 527 12.85 5.15 -29.87
N GLU A 528 14.01 5.11 -30.52
CA GLU A 528 14.15 4.56 -31.90
C GLU A 528 13.84 3.06 -31.97
N ASN A 529 14.05 2.30 -30.89
CA ASN A 529 13.73 0.88 -30.86
C ASN A 529 12.23 0.62 -31.03
N PHE A 530 11.34 1.57 -30.70
CA PHE A 530 9.91 1.43 -30.94
C PHE A 530 9.63 1.09 -32.41
N ASN A 531 10.13 1.90 -33.35
CA ASN A 531 9.90 1.71 -34.77
C ASN A 531 10.51 0.38 -35.31
N LYS A 532 11.63 -0.04 -34.74
CA LYS A 532 12.29 -1.30 -35.10
C LYS A 532 11.45 -2.53 -34.76
N PHE A 533 10.77 -2.53 -33.60
CA PHE A 533 9.98 -3.66 -33.13
C PHE A 533 8.48 -3.52 -33.42
N LEU A 534 8.01 -2.36 -33.84
CA LEU A 534 6.62 -2.08 -34.18
C LEU A 534 6.01 -3.13 -35.13
N PRO A 535 6.67 -3.54 -36.26
CA PRO A 535 6.08 -4.52 -37.17
C PRO A 535 5.83 -5.89 -36.53
N TYR A 536 6.66 -6.28 -35.56
CA TYR A 536 6.47 -7.51 -34.82
C TYR A 536 5.26 -7.45 -33.90
N PHE A 537 5.15 -6.42 -33.07
CA PHE A 537 4.04 -6.32 -32.11
C PHE A 537 2.70 -5.96 -32.76
N GLN A 538 2.70 -5.27 -33.89
CA GLN A 538 1.46 -5.00 -34.66
C GLN A 538 0.73 -6.26 -35.10
N GLN A 539 1.45 -7.37 -35.35
CA GLN A 539 0.84 -8.65 -35.72
C GLN A 539 -0.06 -9.24 -34.63
N PHE A 540 0.17 -8.85 -33.36
CA PHE A 540 -0.53 -9.36 -32.18
C PHE A 540 -1.43 -8.31 -31.51
N ALA A 541 -1.37 -7.05 -31.95
CA ALA A 541 -2.32 -6.03 -31.55
C ALA A 541 -3.67 -6.39 -32.21
N GLY A 542 -4.63 -6.89 -31.45
CA GLY A 542 -6.00 -7.04 -31.94
C GLY A 542 -6.49 -5.71 -32.49
N GLU A 543 -7.46 -5.72 -33.41
CA GLU A 543 -8.10 -4.51 -33.92
C GLU A 543 -8.49 -3.63 -32.74
N GLN A 544 -7.79 -2.52 -32.55
CA GLN A 544 -8.22 -1.46 -31.64
C GLN A 544 -9.45 -0.85 -32.34
N ASN A 545 -10.63 -1.20 -31.86
CA ASN A 545 -11.84 -0.46 -32.18
C ASN A 545 -11.59 1.00 -31.78
N GLY A 546 -11.57 1.89 -32.76
CA GLY A 546 -11.31 3.31 -32.69
C GLY A 546 -12.27 4.09 -31.80
#